data_19ca5c04c9be325c0acf738529c532d9
#
_entry.id   19ca5c04c9be325c0acf738529c532d9
#
_cell.length_a   1.000
_cell.length_b   1.000
_cell.length_c   1.000
_cell.angle_alpha   90.00
_cell.angle_beta   90.00
_cell.angle_gamma   90.00
#
_symmetry.space_group_name_H-M   'P 1'
#
loop_
_entity.id
_entity.type
_entity.pdbx_description
1 polymer ?
#
loop_
_entity_poly.entity_id
_entity_poly.type
_entity_poly.pdbx_seq_one_letter_code
_entity_poly.pdbx_strand_id
1 'polypeptide(L)'
;DLAGQDLTALTSDHLVIGLFDPVWDARPAQAVAATGAAVLSLDLVPRSTRAQAVDVLSSTATVVGFQAVLMAAERYPKLFPLLITAAGTIPPAKIVVLGAGVAGLQAMAIARRLGATVEGFDIRPEALEQIRSLGARSIEIEGPEGQETPEEQNARNQAGLIPYLAAADIVFTAAAIPGVRSPILVTETMVDAMKPGSLLVDLSAQRGGNCVYTQANEETLHGDVTILGPTNLASDMALSASRMFANNMVNLVRMLSNEGSLTIDRKDDVIEPMLVAIGGEIVHERVQQNLASATSPEVAS
;
A
#
# COMPACT_ATOMS: atom_id res chain seq x y z
N ASP A 1 -4.99 -10.34 -14.07
CA ASP A 1 -5.92 -9.86 -15.10
C ASP A 1 -6.69 -11.05 -15.68
N LEU A 2 -8.03 -11.02 -15.56
CA LEU A 2 -8.92 -12.05 -16.13
C LEU A 2 -9.33 -11.75 -17.58
N ALA A 3 -8.88 -10.63 -18.15
CA ALA A 3 -9.16 -10.27 -19.53
C ALA A 3 -8.57 -11.33 -20.47
N GLY A 4 -9.47 -11.99 -21.26
CA GLY A 4 -9.10 -13.05 -22.18
C GLY A 4 -8.91 -14.45 -21.57
N GLN A 5 -9.21 -14.64 -20.27
CA GLN A 5 -9.23 -15.96 -19.65
C GLN A 5 -10.50 -16.73 -20.04
N ASP A 6 -10.34 -18.03 -20.28
CA ASP A 6 -11.47 -18.93 -20.50
C ASP A 6 -12.11 -19.31 -19.14
N LEU A 7 -13.24 -18.70 -18.85
CA LEU A 7 -14.00 -18.97 -17.62
C LEU A 7 -15.02 -20.10 -17.77
N THR A 8 -15.12 -20.73 -18.97
CA THR A 8 -16.15 -21.75 -19.26
C THR A 8 -16.03 -23.02 -18.44
N ALA A 9 -14.84 -23.27 -17.86
CA ALA A 9 -14.61 -24.40 -16.97
C ALA A 9 -15.15 -24.18 -15.53
N LEU A 10 -15.50 -22.93 -15.16
CA LEU A 10 -16.02 -22.61 -13.85
C LEU A 10 -17.52 -22.91 -13.77
N THR A 11 -17.95 -23.44 -12.64
CA THR A 11 -19.34 -23.79 -12.32
C THR A 11 -19.67 -23.40 -10.88
N SER A 12 -20.91 -23.58 -10.48
CA SER A 12 -21.37 -23.36 -9.08
C SER A 12 -20.64 -24.19 -8.02
N ASP A 13 -19.93 -25.25 -8.43
CA ASP A 13 -19.17 -26.10 -7.51
C ASP A 13 -17.76 -25.57 -7.24
N HIS A 14 -17.37 -24.47 -7.88
CA HIS A 14 -16.05 -23.90 -7.72
C HIS A 14 -16.05 -22.71 -6.76
N LEU A 15 -14.96 -22.58 -6.02
CA LEU A 15 -14.59 -21.41 -5.23
C LEU A 15 -13.34 -20.79 -5.85
N VAL A 16 -13.44 -19.55 -6.30
CA VAL A 16 -12.31 -18.78 -6.84
C VAL A 16 -11.81 -17.82 -5.77
N ILE A 17 -10.52 -17.94 -5.43
CA ILE A 17 -9.86 -17.12 -4.43
C ILE A 17 -8.75 -16.32 -5.10
N GLY A 18 -8.73 -15.00 -4.93
CA GLY A 18 -7.72 -14.16 -5.58
C GLY A 18 -7.72 -12.71 -5.13
N LEU A 19 -6.83 -11.95 -5.72
CA LEU A 19 -6.77 -10.48 -5.61
C LEU A 19 -7.58 -9.90 -6.77
N PHE A 20 -8.81 -9.53 -6.50
CA PHE A 20 -9.75 -9.00 -7.49
C PHE A 20 -9.84 -7.48 -7.46
N ASP A 21 -9.55 -6.89 -6.29
CA ASP A 21 -9.74 -5.48 -5.99
C ASP A 21 -11.15 -4.96 -6.39
N PRO A 22 -12.20 -5.66 -5.95
CA PRO A 22 -13.55 -5.49 -6.50
C PRO A 22 -14.21 -4.18 -6.07
N VAL A 23 -13.64 -3.47 -5.11
CA VAL A 23 -14.07 -2.11 -4.72
C VAL A 23 -13.51 -1.05 -5.66
N TRP A 24 -12.40 -1.33 -6.36
CA TRP A 24 -11.85 -0.47 -7.41
C TRP A 24 -12.46 -0.80 -8.78
N ASP A 25 -12.47 -2.08 -9.14
CA ASP A 25 -13.05 -2.58 -10.37
C ASP A 25 -13.77 -3.91 -10.13
N ALA A 26 -15.09 -3.86 -10.11
CA ALA A 26 -15.91 -5.04 -9.84
C ALA A 26 -16.02 -6.01 -11.03
N ARG A 27 -15.66 -5.58 -12.27
CA ARG A 27 -15.85 -6.36 -13.49
C ARG A 27 -15.18 -7.73 -13.50
N PRO A 28 -13.93 -7.91 -13.02
CA PRO A 28 -13.30 -9.23 -12.93
C PRO A 28 -14.06 -10.19 -12.02
N ALA A 29 -14.47 -9.72 -10.84
CA ALA A 29 -15.24 -10.54 -9.89
C ALA A 29 -16.64 -10.86 -10.45
N GLN A 30 -17.29 -9.91 -11.11
CA GLN A 30 -18.58 -10.08 -11.77
C GLN A 30 -18.52 -11.13 -12.90
N ALA A 31 -17.46 -11.12 -13.69
CA ALA A 31 -17.27 -12.11 -14.76
C ALA A 31 -17.16 -13.54 -14.21
N VAL A 32 -16.45 -13.72 -13.09
CA VAL A 32 -16.37 -15.03 -12.40
C VAL A 32 -17.73 -15.39 -11.78
N ALA A 33 -18.39 -14.44 -11.12
CA ALA A 33 -19.71 -14.67 -10.51
C ALA A 33 -20.75 -15.14 -11.53
N ALA A 34 -20.71 -14.62 -12.76
CA ALA A 34 -21.63 -15.01 -13.85
C ALA A 34 -21.55 -16.50 -14.23
N THR A 35 -20.48 -17.20 -13.90
CA THR A 35 -20.34 -18.66 -14.08
C THR A 35 -21.07 -19.48 -12.99
N GLY A 36 -21.56 -18.84 -11.94
CA GLY A 36 -22.14 -19.47 -10.75
C GLY A 36 -21.13 -19.75 -9.64
N ALA A 37 -19.82 -19.63 -9.92
CA ALA A 37 -18.78 -19.88 -8.93
C ALA A 37 -18.84 -18.88 -7.76
N ALA A 38 -18.44 -19.34 -6.58
CA ALA A 38 -18.23 -18.44 -5.44
C ALA A 38 -16.90 -17.69 -5.60
N VAL A 39 -16.85 -16.43 -5.14
CA VAL A 39 -15.69 -15.54 -5.24
C VAL A 39 -15.30 -15.02 -3.86
N LEU A 40 -14.10 -15.33 -3.41
CA LEU A 40 -13.46 -14.70 -2.25
C LEU A 40 -12.34 -13.78 -2.71
N SER A 41 -12.41 -12.50 -2.32
CA SER A 41 -11.36 -11.52 -2.61
C SER A 41 -10.44 -11.35 -1.40
N LEU A 42 -9.16 -11.59 -1.62
CA LEU A 42 -8.10 -11.39 -0.62
C LEU A 42 -7.85 -9.91 -0.31
N ASP A 43 -8.32 -9.01 -1.18
CA ASP A 43 -8.26 -7.55 -0.96
C ASP A 43 -9.21 -7.07 0.14
N LEU A 44 -10.21 -7.88 0.49
CA LEU A 44 -11.26 -7.56 1.44
C LEU A 44 -11.05 -8.18 2.81
N VAL A 45 -9.87 -8.74 3.06
CA VAL A 45 -9.54 -9.30 4.37
C VAL A 45 -9.72 -8.25 5.48
N PRO A 46 -10.50 -8.55 6.55
CA PRO A 46 -10.78 -7.58 7.61
C PRO A 46 -9.55 -7.33 8.47
N ARG A 47 -9.46 -6.14 9.08
CA ARG A 47 -8.36 -5.76 9.98
C ARG A 47 -8.64 -6.22 11.41
N SER A 48 -8.71 -7.53 11.63
CA SER A 48 -8.89 -8.14 12.94
C SER A 48 -7.70 -9.04 13.30
N THR A 49 -7.50 -9.30 14.58
CA THR A 49 -6.43 -10.20 15.05
C THR A 49 -6.56 -11.59 14.45
N ARG A 50 -7.80 -12.09 14.31
CA ARG A 50 -8.08 -13.41 13.74
C ARG A 50 -7.74 -13.48 12.24
N ALA A 51 -7.93 -12.38 11.50
CA ALA A 51 -7.65 -12.31 10.07
C ALA A 51 -6.17 -12.14 9.73
N GLN A 52 -5.31 -11.76 10.68
CA GLN A 52 -3.88 -11.53 10.43
C GLN A 52 -3.18 -12.72 9.75
N ALA A 53 -3.60 -13.94 10.07
CA ALA A 53 -3.00 -15.16 9.50
C ALA A 53 -3.30 -15.34 7.99
N VAL A 54 -4.35 -14.68 7.48
CA VAL A 54 -4.81 -14.73 6.09
C VAL A 54 -4.60 -13.39 5.35
N ASP A 55 -4.04 -12.38 6.00
CA ASP A 55 -3.81 -11.04 5.45
C ASP A 55 -2.62 -11.04 4.48
N VAL A 56 -2.92 -11.33 3.22
CA VAL A 56 -1.95 -11.30 2.12
C VAL A 56 -1.48 -9.89 1.80
N LEU A 57 -2.32 -8.87 2.06
CA LEU A 57 -1.97 -7.48 1.79
C LEU A 57 -0.86 -7.01 2.72
N SER A 58 -0.98 -7.28 4.03
CA SER A 58 0.05 -6.96 5.00
C SER A 58 1.33 -7.77 4.77
N SER A 59 1.20 -9.06 4.43
CA SER A 59 2.35 -9.91 4.09
C SER A 59 3.11 -9.33 2.89
N THR A 60 2.42 -8.97 1.82
CA THR A 60 3.02 -8.37 0.62
C THR A 60 3.60 -7.00 0.92
N ALA A 61 2.87 -6.14 1.65
CA ALA A 61 3.33 -4.80 2.01
C ALA A 61 4.64 -4.82 2.82
N THR A 62 4.85 -5.86 3.66
CA THR A 62 6.11 -6.06 4.38
C THR A 62 7.28 -6.27 3.40
N VAL A 63 7.09 -7.09 2.36
CA VAL A 63 8.11 -7.33 1.32
C VAL A 63 8.35 -6.06 0.50
N VAL A 64 7.28 -5.35 0.13
CA VAL A 64 7.36 -4.08 -0.61
C VAL A 64 8.17 -3.04 0.17
N GLY A 65 7.89 -2.83 1.46
CA GLY A 65 8.64 -1.87 2.28
C GLY A 65 10.11 -2.22 2.42
N PHE A 66 10.45 -3.51 2.52
CA PHE A 66 11.83 -3.98 2.53
C PHE A 66 12.53 -3.67 1.20
N GLN A 67 11.96 -4.11 0.09
CA GLN A 67 12.55 -3.98 -1.24
C GLN A 67 12.66 -2.52 -1.69
N ALA A 68 11.71 -1.67 -1.32
CA ALA A 68 11.76 -0.24 -1.59
C ALA A 68 13.02 0.42 -1.05
N VAL A 69 13.42 0.07 0.18
CA VAL A 69 14.64 0.63 0.77
C VAL A 69 15.89 0.11 0.09
N LEU A 70 15.94 -1.17 -0.31
CA LEU A 70 17.07 -1.72 -1.06
C LEU A 70 17.18 -1.07 -2.44
N MET A 71 16.08 -0.90 -3.15
CA MET A 71 16.04 -0.18 -4.43
C MET A 71 16.54 1.27 -4.27
N ALA A 72 16.08 1.97 -3.22
CA ALA A 72 16.55 3.32 -2.94
C ALA A 72 18.06 3.36 -2.59
N ALA A 73 18.56 2.38 -1.85
CA ALA A 73 19.97 2.29 -1.49
C ALA A 73 20.88 2.04 -2.70
N GLU A 74 20.39 1.29 -3.69
CA GLU A 74 21.10 1.06 -4.95
C GLU A 74 21.14 2.32 -5.84
N ARG A 75 20.05 3.09 -5.85
CA ARG A 75 19.88 4.28 -6.70
C ARG A 75 20.49 5.55 -6.11
N TYR A 76 20.50 5.66 -4.77
CA TYR A 76 20.99 6.86 -4.10
C TYR A 76 22.51 6.89 -4.04
N PRO A 77 23.19 7.96 -4.53
CA PRO A 77 24.64 7.96 -4.73
C PRO A 77 25.47 8.17 -3.45
N LYS A 78 24.85 8.22 -2.27
CA LYS A 78 25.53 8.40 -0.99
C LYS A 78 25.28 7.22 -0.06
N LEU A 79 26.08 7.10 1.00
CA LEU A 79 25.96 6.05 2.00
C LEU A 79 24.77 6.28 2.93
N PHE A 80 24.13 5.21 3.35
CA PHE A 80 23.05 5.28 4.36
C PHE A 80 23.59 5.51 5.77
N PRO A 81 24.65 4.78 6.26
CA PRO A 81 25.13 4.93 7.62
C PRO A 81 26.09 6.11 7.77
N LEU A 82 26.21 6.57 9.02
CA LEU A 82 27.34 7.38 9.47
C LEU A 82 28.64 6.59 9.25
N LEU A 83 29.59 7.18 8.56
CA LEU A 83 30.91 6.60 8.38
C LEU A 83 31.98 7.58 8.85
N ILE A 84 32.89 7.11 9.71
CA ILE A 84 34.02 7.88 10.22
C ILE A 84 35.30 7.15 9.83
N THR A 85 36.13 7.79 9.02
CA THR A 85 37.40 7.25 8.54
C THR A 85 38.51 8.28 8.64
N ALA A 86 39.75 7.87 8.37
CA ALA A 86 40.88 8.79 8.26
C ALA A 86 40.70 9.83 7.12
N ALA A 87 39.84 9.53 6.12
CA ALA A 87 39.49 10.43 5.03
C ALA A 87 38.40 11.44 5.38
N GLY A 88 37.80 11.33 6.57
CA GLY A 88 36.75 12.23 7.04
C GLY A 88 35.48 11.53 7.52
N THR A 89 34.47 12.35 7.83
CA THR A 89 33.16 11.91 8.31
C THR A 89 32.12 12.09 7.21
N ILE A 90 31.38 11.02 6.90
CA ILE A 90 30.21 11.04 6.02
C ILE A 90 28.98 10.95 6.91
N PRO A 91 28.08 11.96 6.91
CA PRO A 91 26.88 11.93 7.72
C PRO A 91 25.91 10.86 7.19
N PRO A 92 24.99 10.32 8.04
CA PRO A 92 24.00 9.36 7.61
C PRO A 92 22.99 10.01 6.67
N ALA A 93 22.42 9.21 5.76
CA ALA A 93 21.31 9.65 4.93
C ALA A 93 20.10 10.02 5.80
N LYS A 94 19.42 11.10 5.44
CA LYS A 94 18.14 11.51 6.05
C LYS A 94 16.98 11.01 5.23
N ILE A 95 16.13 10.19 5.83
CA ILE A 95 15.00 9.56 5.17
C ILE A 95 13.71 10.01 5.83
N VAL A 96 12.76 10.46 5.01
CA VAL A 96 11.39 10.79 5.43
C VAL A 96 10.43 9.77 4.83
N VAL A 97 9.52 9.24 5.66
CA VAL A 97 8.48 8.30 5.21
C VAL A 97 7.11 8.89 5.51
N LEU A 98 6.32 9.08 4.47
CA LEU A 98 4.95 9.60 4.54
C LEU A 98 3.96 8.43 4.41
N GLY A 99 3.28 8.13 5.51
CA GLY A 99 2.40 6.97 5.67
C GLY A 99 3.06 5.84 6.48
N ALA A 100 2.54 5.59 7.68
CA ALA A 100 2.99 4.56 8.60
C ALA A 100 2.06 3.33 8.59
N GLY A 101 1.68 2.88 7.39
CA GLY A 101 1.12 1.55 7.16
C GLY A 101 2.21 0.47 7.21
N VAL A 102 1.85 -0.78 6.92
CA VAL A 102 2.80 -1.91 7.00
C VAL A 102 4.04 -1.67 6.13
N ALA A 103 3.88 -1.22 4.89
CA ALA A 103 5.00 -0.92 3.99
C ALA A 103 5.88 0.22 4.51
N GLY A 104 5.26 1.33 4.97
CA GLY A 104 5.98 2.47 5.51
C GLY A 104 6.75 2.15 6.79
N LEU A 105 6.13 1.46 7.74
CA LEU A 105 6.80 1.01 8.97
C LEU A 105 7.95 0.07 8.67
N GLN A 106 7.78 -0.86 7.73
CA GLN A 106 8.85 -1.75 7.31
C GLN A 106 9.99 -0.99 6.63
N ALA A 107 9.68 -0.02 5.76
CA ALA A 107 10.69 0.84 5.14
C ALA A 107 11.48 1.61 6.22
N MET A 108 10.82 2.21 7.21
CA MET A 108 11.47 2.88 8.33
C MET A 108 12.41 1.93 9.10
N ALA A 109 11.94 0.72 9.41
CA ALA A 109 12.73 -0.28 10.14
C ALA A 109 13.98 -0.69 9.37
N ILE A 110 13.88 -0.94 8.06
CA ILE A 110 15.02 -1.33 7.22
C ILE A 110 15.97 -0.17 6.99
N ALA A 111 15.49 1.02 6.69
CA ALA A 111 16.32 2.21 6.52
C ALA A 111 17.17 2.49 7.77
N ARG A 112 16.57 2.36 8.97
CA ARG A 112 17.32 2.47 10.22
C ARG A 112 18.36 1.36 10.42
N ARG A 113 18.04 0.12 10.06
CA ARG A 113 19.01 -0.99 10.10
C ARG A 113 20.20 -0.74 9.18
N LEU A 114 19.99 -0.06 8.05
CA LEU A 114 21.06 0.37 7.15
C LEU A 114 21.82 1.61 7.68
N GLY A 115 21.41 2.17 8.82
CA GLY A 115 22.11 3.24 9.51
C GLY A 115 21.67 4.66 9.13
N ALA A 116 20.57 4.81 8.40
CA ALA A 116 19.98 6.11 8.09
C ALA A 116 19.31 6.76 9.32
N THR A 117 19.22 8.08 9.30
CA THR A 117 18.34 8.85 10.20
C THR A 117 16.95 8.87 9.58
N VAL A 118 15.93 8.39 10.31
CA VAL A 118 14.58 8.20 9.77
C VAL A 118 13.58 9.03 10.55
N GLU A 119 12.77 9.78 9.82
CA GLU A 119 11.60 10.52 10.31
C GLU A 119 10.35 9.98 9.58
N GLY A 120 9.23 9.87 10.29
CA GLY A 120 7.99 9.36 9.73
C GLY A 120 6.80 10.23 10.06
N PHE A 121 5.86 10.33 9.13
CA PHE A 121 4.61 11.05 9.27
C PHE A 121 3.41 10.16 8.99
N ASP A 122 2.38 10.28 9.81
CA ASP A 122 1.04 9.75 9.56
C ASP A 122 0.01 10.65 10.23
N ILE A 123 -1.21 10.68 9.68
CA ILE A 123 -2.30 11.49 10.27
C ILE A 123 -2.93 10.83 11.50
N ARG A 124 -2.67 9.55 11.73
CA ARG A 124 -3.25 8.77 12.83
C ARG A 124 -2.34 8.80 14.05
N PRO A 125 -2.83 9.20 15.23
CA PRO A 125 -2.00 9.28 16.45
C PRO A 125 -1.36 7.93 16.83
N GLU A 126 -2.08 6.83 16.69
CA GLU A 126 -1.57 5.48 16.97
C GLU A 126 -0.42 5.08 16.05
N ALA A 127 -0.40 5.58 14.82
CA ALA A 127 0.70 5.34 13.88
C ALA A 127 1.97 6.10 14.28
N LEU A 128 1.84 7.29 14.87
CA LEU A 128 2.99 8.04 15.42
C LEU A 128 3.67 7.28 16.56
N GLU A 129 2.92 6.59 17.40
CA GLU A 129 3.48 5.72 18.45
C GLU A 129 4.23 4.53 17.84
N GLN A 130 3.71 3.94 16.77
CA GLN A 130 4.39 2.85 16.05
C GLN A 130 5.71 3.32 15.44
N ILE A 131 5.74 4.52 14.85
CA ILE A 131 6.97 5.15 14.34
C ILE A 131 8.01 5.27 15.46
N ARG A 132 7.63 5.83 16.63
CA ARG A 132 8.51 5.98 17.78
C ARG A 132 8.99 4.63 18.32
N SER A 133 8.14 3.62 18.35
CA SER A 133 8.49 2.26 18.79
C SER A 133 9.57 1.61 17.92
N LEU A 134 9.63 1.94 16.63
CA LEU A 134 10.73 1.53 15.75
C LEU A 134 12.01 2.33 16.00
N GLY A 135 11.97 3.35 16.90
CA GLY A 135 13.04 4.28 17.19
C GLY A 135 13.30 5.30 16.06
N ALA A 136 12.37 5.48 15.13
CA ALA A 136 12.33 6.60 14.21
C ALA A 136 11.72 7.83 14.94
N ARG A 137 11.96 9.04 14.40
CA ARG A 137 11.33 10.25 14.90
C ARG A 137 9.95 10.41 14.24
N SER A 138 8.91 10.66 15.03
CA SER A 138 7.61 11.07 14.50
C SER A 138 7.64 12.55 14.10
N ILE A 139 7.10 12.85 12.91
CA ILE A 139 6.82 14.22 12.51
C ILE A 139 5.41 14.55 13.00
N GLU A 140 5.28 15.59 13.80
CA GLU A 140 4.02 16.06 14.33
C GLU A 140 3.78 17.47 13.82
N ILE A 141 2.62 17.68 13.19
CA ILE A 141 2.21 18.97 12.65
C ILE A 141 1.01 19.42 13.48
N GLU A 142 1.22 20.46 14.27
CA GLU A 142 0.19 21.02 15.13
C GLU A 142 -0.99 21.54 14.31
N GLY A 143 -2.20 21.20 14.70
CA GLY A 143 -3.44 21.71 14.15
C GLY A 143 -4.00 22.87 14.96
N PRO A 144 -4.94 23.65 14.39
CA PRO A 144 -5.64 24.67 15.13
C PRO A 144 -6.52 24.06 16.23
N GLU A 145 -6.81 24.88 17.26
CA GLU A 145 -7.87 24.54 18.22
C GLU A 145 -9.23 24.69 17.50
N GLY A 146 -9.84 23.57 17.06
CA GLY A 146 -11.13 23.56 16.42
C GLY A 146 -11.31 22.44 15.38
N GLN A 147 -12.46 22.44 14.70
CA GLN A 147 -12.73 21.49 13.63
C GLN A 147 -12.12 22.01 12.31
N GLU A 148 -11.32 21.18 11.67
CA GLU A 148 -10.78 21.37 10.33
C GLU A 148 -11.52 20.47 9.33
N THR A 149 -11.70 20.92 8.11
CA THR A 149 -12.10 20.04 7.01
C THR A 149 -10.92 19.13 6.62
N PRO A 150 -11.17 17.97 5.98
CA PRO A 150 -10.10 17.12 5.47
C PRO A 150 -9.17 17.86 4.50
N GLU A 151 -9.68 18.78 3.69
CA GLU A 151 -8.92 19.59 2.75
C GLU A 151 -7.98 20.56 3.47
N GLU A 152 -8.48 21.27 4.49
CA GLU A 152 -7.68 22.17 5.32
C GLU A 152 -6.58 21.42 6.07
N GLN A 153 -6.92 20.27 6.65
CA GLN A 153 -5.94 19.38 7.30
C GLN A 153 -4.85 18.92 6.33
N ASN A 154 -5.24 18.52 5.10
CA ASN A 154 -4.28 18.10 4.09
C ASN A 154 -3.35 19.25 3.68
N ALA A 155 -3.90 20.43 3.41
CA ALA A 155 -3.11 21.63 3.05
C ALA A 155 -2.13 22.03 4.16
N ARG A 156 -2.58 22.00 5.41
CA ARG A 156 -1.73 22.26 6.59
C ARG A 156 -0.60 21.23 6.71
N ASN A 157 -0.92 19.94 6.55
CA ASN A 157 0.06 18.88 6.61
C ASN A 157 1.10 19.02 5.51
N GLN A 158 0.67 19.31 4.27
CA GLN A 158 1.58 19.56 3.15
C GLN A 158 2.53 20.73 3.45
N ALA A 159 2.01 21.86 3.93
CA ALA A 159 2.83 23.02 4.28
C ALA A 159 3.82 22.70 5.42
N GLY A 160 3.38 21.98 6.46
CA GLY A 160 4.21 21.57 7.59
C GLY A 160 5.28 20.56 7.23
N LEU A 161 5.09 19.77 6.19
CA LEU A 161 6.05 18.76 5.73
C LEU A 161 7.18 19.36 4.86
N ILE A 162 7.02 20.54 4.28
CA ILE A 162 8.04 21.17 3.40
C ILE A 162 9.44 21.18 4.04
N PRO A 163 9.65 21.65 5.29
CA PRO A 163 11.00 21.69 5.88
C PRO A 163 11.65 20.30 6.03
N TYR A 164 10.84 19.27 6.27
CA TYR A 164 11.32 17.89 6.40
C TYR A 164 11.76 17.32 5.05
N LEU A 165 10.96 17.55 4.00
CA LEU A 165 11.30 17.11 2.64
C LEU A 165 12.50 17.88 2.09
N ALA A 166 12.59 19.18 2.34
CA ALA A 166 13.75 19.99 1.99
C ALA A 166 15.06 19.52 2.65
N ALA A 167 14.96 18.91 3.84
CA ALA A 167 16.10 18.34 4.55
C ALA A 167 16.38 16.87 4.19
N ALA A 168 15.43 16.18 3.55
CA ALA A 168 15.54 14.77 3.23
C ALA A 168 16.52 14.51 2.06
N ASP A 169 17.15 13.36 2.13
CA ASP A 169 17.92 12.79 1.04
C ASP A 169 17.07 11.79 0.25
N ILE A 170 16.19 11.06 0.95
CA ILE A 170 15.24 10.12 0.35
C ILE A 170 13.88 10.31 1.02
N VAL A 171 12.83 10.31 0.20
CA VAL A 171 11.43 10.35 0.64
C VAL A 171 10.74 9.08 0.17
N PHE A 172 10.06 8.36 1.08
CA PHE A 172 9.12 7.30 0.73
C PHE A 172 7.70 7.78 0.97
N THR A 173 6.80 7.51 0.02
CA THR A 173 5.37 7.72 0.19
C THR A 173 4.64 6.38 0.17
N ALA A 174 3.77 6.14 1.14
CA ALA A 174 3.12 4.85 1.36
C ALA A 174 1.69 5.00 1.90
N ALA A 175 0.96 6.03 1.46
CA ALA A 175 -0.42 6.26 1.87
C ALA A 175 -1.37 5.74 0.79
N ALA A 176 -1.95 4.58 1.04
CA ALA A 176 -2.95 3.97 0.18
C ALA A 176 -4.28 3.81 0.93
N ILE A 177 -5.37 4.12 0.25
CA ILE A 177 -6.73 3.91 0.72
C ILE A 177 -7.37 2.85 -0.17
N PRO A 178 -7.85 1.72 0.39
CA PRO A 178 -8.45 0.65 -0.41
C PRO A 178 -9.66 1.12 -1.23
N GLY A 179 -9.66 0.79 -2.53
CA GLY A 179 -10.78 1.04 -3.43
C GLY A 179 -10.90 2.47 -3.97
N VAL A 180 -9.92 3.35 -3.69
CA VAL A 180 -9.90 4.72 -4.22
C VAL A 180 -8.49 5.11 -4.71
N ARG A 181 -8.43 6.21 -5.45
CA ARG A 181 -7.15 6.79 -5.85
C ARG A 181 -6.36 7.24 -4.62
N SER A 182 -5.04 7.07 -4.67
CA SER A 182 -4.16 7.51 -3.59
C SER A 182 -4.21 9.03 -3.42
N PRO A 183 -4.20 9.53 -2.16
CA PRO A 183 -4.19 10.97 -1.91
C PRO A 183 -2.85 11.59 -2.33
N ILE A 184 -2.89 12.79 -2.87
CA ILE A 184 -1.67 13.55 -3.14
C ILE A 184 -1.14 14.12 -1.82
N LEU A 185 0.01 13.60 -1.38
CA LEU A 185 0.73 14.04 -0.19
C LEU A 185 1.85 15.02 -0.54
N VAL A 186 2.51 14.79 -1.68
CA VAL A 186 3.66 15.57 -2.13
C VAL A 186 3.26 16.37 -3.37
N THR A 187 3.20 17.68 -3.20
CA THR A 187 2.86 18.65 -4.24
C THR A 187 4.11 19.07 -5.02
N GLU A 188 3.92 19.78 -6.13
CA GLU A 188 4.99 20.41 -6.91
C GLU A 188 5.92 21.25 -6.04
N THR A 189 5.35 22.20 -5.26
CA THR A 189 6.14 23.05 -4.35
C THR A 189 6.99 22.25 -3.35
N MET A 190 6.51 21.09 -2.91
CA MET A 190 7.26 20.24 -1.99
C MET A 190 8.41 19.53 -2.70
N VAL A 191 8.22 19.11 -3.95
CA VAL A 191 9.30 18.52 -4.77
C VAL A 191 10.35 19.58 -5.10
N ASP A 192 9.93 20.80 -5.47
CA ASP A 192 10.83 21.93 -5.74
C ASP A 192 11.70 22.30 -4.52
N ALA A 193 11.19 22.08 -3.32
CA ALA A 193 11.93 22.33 -2.08
C ALA A 193 12.95 21.23 -1.76
N MET A 194 12.90 20.07 -2.38
CA MET A 194 13.82 18.95 -2.12
C MET A 194 15.24 19.26 -2.62
N LYS A 195 16.22 18.59 -2.02
CA LYS A 195 17.63 18.80 -2.40
C LYS A 195 17.92 18.26 -3.80
N PRO A 196 18.80 18.92 -4.56
CA PRO A 196 19.35 18.35 -5.77
C PRO A 196 19.97 16.95 -5.53
N GLY A 197 19.63 15.99 -6.38
CA GLY A 197 20.06 14.60 -6.27
C GLY A 197 19.35 13.79 -5.20
N SER A 198 18.26 14.30 -4.62
CA SER A 198 17.39 13.52 -3.74
C SER A 198 16.49 12.56 -4.53
N LEU A 199 15.98 11.56 -3.82
CA LEU A 199 15.16 10.48 -4.36
C LEU A 199 13.79 10.46 -3.68
N LEU A 200 12.71 10.34 -4.46
CA LEU A 200 11.37 10.05 -3.97
C LEU A 200 10.94 8.68 -4.51
N VAL A 201 10.50 7.79 -3.62
CA VAL A 201 9.98 6.45 -3.97
C VAL A 201 8.53 6.38 -3.55
N ASP A 202 7.63 6.31 -4.54
CA ASP A 202 6.20 6.30 -4.32
C ASP A 202 5.64 4.87 -4.40
N LEU A 203 5.32 4.30 -3.23
CA LEU A 203 4.77 2.93 -3.12
C LEU A 203 3.28 2.86 -3.44
N SER A 204 2.66 4.00 -3.72
CA SER A 204 1.24 4.11 -4.07
C SER A 204 1.01 4.34 -5.57
N ALA A 205 2.06 4.22 -6.38
CA ALA A 205 2.04 4.51 -7.82
C ALA A 205 0.95 3.75 -8.59
N GLN A 206 0.65 2.50 -8.20
CA GLN A 206 -0.41 1.69 -8.82
C GLN A 206 -1.79 2.35 -8.73
N ARG A 207 -2.01 3.25 -7.77
CA ARG A 207 -3.26 3.97 -7.53
C ARG A 207 -3.15 5.47 -7.82
N GLY A 208 -2.27 5.84 -8.74
CA GLY A 208 -2.06 7.21 -9.18
C GLY A 208 -0.99 7.97 -8.38
N GLY A 209 -0.42 7.35 -7.37
CA GLY A 209 0.68 7.90 -6.57
C GLY A 209 0.27 8.92 -5.51
N ASN A 210 1.18 9.13 -4.56
CA ASN A 210 1.09 10.16 -3.54
C ASN A 210 1.85 11.45 -3.93
N CYS A 211 2.66 11.42 -4.98
CA CYS A 211 3.36 12.57 -5.53
C CYS A 211 2.77 12.96 -6.88
N VAL A 212 2.61 14.26 -7.13
CA VAL A 212 2.03 14.79 -8.38
C VAL A 212 2.79 14.36 -9.65
N TYR A 213 4.08 14.03 -9.53
CA TYR A 213 4.93 13.63 -10.66
C TYR A 213 5.12 12.12 -10.78
N THR A 214 4.47 11.34 -9.91
CA THR A 214 4.58 9.87 -9.96
C THR A 214 3.94 9.31 -11.23
N GLN A 215 4.70 8.49 -11.93
CA GLN A 215 4.23 7.66 -13.04
C GLN A 215 4.48 6.19 -12.70
N ALA A 216 3.44 5.36 -12.91
CA ALA A 216 3.49 3.95 -12.54
C ALA A 216 4.53 3.19 -13.39
N ASN A 217 5.45 2.47 -12.72
CA ASN A 217 6.57 1.72 -13.32
C ASN A 217 7.61 2.58 -14.06
N GLU A 218 7.61 3.89 -13.82
CA GLU A 218 8.56 4.79 -14.45
C GLU A 218 9.48 5.45 -13.42
N GLU A 219 10.62 5.90 -13.92
CA GLU A 219 11.54 6.82 -13.27
C GLU A 219 11.36 8.18 -13.94
N THR A 220 10.90 9.17 -13.20
CA THR A 220 10.72 10.54 -13.68
C THR A 220 11.72 11.46 -12.99
N LEU A 221 12.13 12.52 -13.70
CA LEU A 221 13.03 13.54 -13.18
C LEU A 221 12.28 14.87 -13.15
N HIS A 222 12.24 15.52 -11.98
CA HIS A 222 11.74 16.88 -11.83
C HIS A 222 12.83 17.75 -11.22
N GLY A 223 13.36 18.71 -12.01
CA GLY A 223 14.60 19.37 -11.67
C GLY A 223 15.73 18.34 -11.49
N ASP A 224 16.36 18.34 -10.30
CA ASP A 224 17.39 17.37 -9.92
C ASP A 224 16.85 16.30 -8.95
N VAL A 225 15.53 16.14 -8.81
CA VAL A 225 14.89 15.14 -7.96
C VAL A 225 14.45 13.96 -8.81
N THR A 226 14.90 12.76 -8.46
CA THR A 226 14.46 11.52 -9.11
C THR A 226 13.24 10.95 -8.40
N ILE A 227 12.18 10.63 -9.15
CA ILE A 227 10.94 10.08 -8.63
C ILE A 227 10.71 8.70 -9.23
N LEU A 228 10.58 7.70 -8.36
CA LEU A 228 10.36 6.30 -8.73
C LEU A 228 8.95 5.89 -8.36
N GLY A 229 8.20 5.34 -9.33
CA GLY A 229 6.84 4.84 -9.16
C GLY A 229 6.72 3.32 -9.30
N PRO A 230 7.38 2.49 -8.47
CA PRO A 230 7.33 1.04 -8.63
C PRO A 230 5.96 0.49 -8.27
N THR A 231 5.45 -0.48 -9.05
CA THR A 231 4.16 -1.13 -8.78
C THR A 231 4.29 -2.60 -8.39
N ASN A 232 5.47 -3.22 -8.54
CA ASN A 232 5.63 -4.66 -8.34
C ASN A 232 6.93 -5.05 -7.61
N LEU A 233 7.30 -4.34 -6.56
CA LEU A 233 8.51 -4.61 -5.77
C LEU A 233 8.51 -5.99 -5.10
N ALA A 234 7.33 -6.56 -4.83
CA ALA A 234 7.25 -7.89 -4.21
C ALA A 234 7.82 -8.99 -5.12
N SER A 235 7.75 -8.82 -6.45
CA SER A 235 8.28 -9.78 -7.42
C SER A 235 9.80 -9.84 -7.42
N ASP A 236 10.50 -8.77 -7.04
CA ASP A 236 11.96 -8.76 -6.91
C ASP A 236 12.43 -9.65 -5.75
N MET A 237 11.52 -9.94 -4.81
CA MET A 237 11.74 -10.82 -3.66
C MET A 237 10.83 -12.06 -3.73
N ALA A 238 10.66 -12.62 -4.93
CA ALA A 238 9.67 -13.64 -5.27
C ALA A 238 9.64 -14.83 -4.31
N LEU A 239 10.80 -15.35 -3.89
CA LEU A 239 10.87 -16.50 -2.98
C LEU A 239 10.23 -16.19 -1.62
N SER A 240 10.53 -15.03 -1.04
CA SER A 240 9.97 -14.62 0.26
C SER A 240 8.50 -14.27 0.14
N ALA A 241 8.12 -13.51 -0.89
CA ALA A 241 6.74 -13.12 -1.17
C ALA A 241 5.85 -14.35 -1.38
N SER A 242 6.26 -15.30 -2.24
CA SER A 242 5.51 -16.53 -2.51
C SER A 242 5.36 -17.41 -1.27
N ARG A 243 6.40 -17.49 -0.44
CA ARG A 243 6.32 -18.28 0.82
C ARG A 243 5.31 -17.69 1.80
N MET A 244 5.31 -16.35 1.95
CA MET A 244 4.36 -15.67 2.84
C MET A 244 2.93 -15.81 2.30
N PHE A 245 2.74 -15.59 1.00
CA PHE A 245 1.46 -15.78 0.33
C PHE A 245 0.94 -17.22 0.49
N ALA A 246 1.78 -18.23 0.26
CA ALA A 246 1.41 -19.62 0.42
C ALA A 246 0.97 -19.95 1.86
N ASN A 247 1.65 -19.39 2.88
CA ASN A 247 1.24 -19.55 4.27
C ASN A 247 -0.14 -18.92 4.55
N ASN A 248 -0.39 -17.70 4.03
CA ASN A 248 -1.71 -17.08 4.15
C ASN A 248 -2.80 -17.95 3.47
N MET A 249 -2.52 -18.49 2.27
CA MET A 249 -3.46 -19.37 1.56
C MET A 249 -3.73 -20.67 2.31
N VAL A 250 -2.71 -21.31 2.88
CA VAL A 250 -2.89 -22.50 3.71
C VAL A 250 -3.77 -22.22 4.92
N ASN A 251 -3.57 -21.08 5.58
CA ASN A 251 -4.40 -20.67 6.71
C ASN A 251 -5.86 -20.40 6.28
N LEU A 252 -6.05 -19.72 5.14
CA LEU A 252 -7.39 -19.49 4.60
C LEU A 252 -8.11 -20.80 4.25
N VAL A 253 -7.43 -21.73 3.58
CA VAL A 253 -8.01 -23.05 3.25
C VAL A 253 -8.39 -23.80 4.53
N ARG A 254 -7.57 -23.72 5.59
CA ARG A 254 -7.90 -24.33 6.89
C ARG A 254 -9.16 -23.69 7.52
N MET A 255 -9.33 -22.37 7.41
CA MET A 255 -10.54 -21.69 7.89
C MET A 255 -11.80 -22.10 7.11
N LEU A 256 -11.66 -22.36 5.81
CA LEU A 256 -12.74 -22.81 4.93
C LEU A 256 -13.00 -24.32 5.04
N SER A 257 -12.11 -25.10 5.65
CA SER A 257 -12.21 -26.56 5.72
C SER A 257 -12.94 -27.00 6.99
N ASN A 258 -14.01 -27.77 6.81
CA ASN A 258 -14.72 -28.41 7.90
C ASN A 258 -14.90 -29.91 7.56
N GLU A 259 -14.35 -30.80 8.39
CA GLU A 259 -14.43 -32.27 8.23
C GLU A 259 -14.04 -32.78 6.81
N GLY A 260 -13.07 -32.13 6.19
CA GLY A 260 -12.58 -32.52 4.85
C GLY A 260 -13.37 -31.94 3.67
N SER A 261 -14.38 -31.12 3.95
CA SER A 261 -15.17 -30.40 2.94
C SER A 261 -14.93 -28.90 3.02
N LEU A 262 -14.92 -28.20 1.88
CA LEU A 262 -14.89 -26.73 1.87
C LEU A 262 -16.27 -26.18 2.20
N THR A 263 -16.32 -25.26 3.16
CA THR A 263 -17.56 -24.62 3.60
C THR A 263 -17.37 -23.12 3.69
N ILE A 264 -18.25 -22.37 3.06
CA ILE A 264 -18.31 -20.91 3.15
C ILE A 264 -19.32 -20.54 4.23
N ASP A 265 -18.83 -20.29 5.44
CA ASP A 265 -19.71 -19.82 6.53
C ASP A 265 -19.91 -18.29 6.41
N ARG A 266 -21.10 -17.87 6.02
CA ARG A 266 -21.50 -16.47 5.91
C ARG A 266 -21.68 -15.75 7.25
N LYS A 267 -21.46 -16.43 8.38
CA LYS A 267 -21.48 -15.84 9.72
C LYS A 267 -20.07 -15.67 10.28
N ASP A 268 -19.06 -16.19 9.58
CA ASP A 268 -17.66 -16.06 9.97
C ASP A 268 -17.18 -14.62 9.73
N ASP A 269 -16.67 -13.98 10.78
CA ASP A 269 -16.25 -12.58 10.78
C ASP A 269 -15.01 -12.28 9.91
N VAL A 270 -14.32 -13.31 9.39
CA VAL A 270 -13.23 -13.20 8.44
C VAL A 270 -13.68 -13.53 7.02
N ILE A 271 -14.48 -14.60 6.86
CA ILE A 271 -14.87 -15.10 5.53
C ILE A 271 -15.97 -14.23 4.90
N GLU A 272 -16.97 -13.79 5.71
CA GLU A 272 -18.06 -12.98 5.22
C GLU A 272 -17.60 -11.67 4.55
N PRO A 273 -16.72 -10.86 5.16
CA PRO A 273 -16.21 -9.65 4.49
C PRO A 273 -15.40 -9.90 3.22
N MET A 274 -14.82 -11.09 3.06
CA MET A 274 -14.05 -11.47 1.87
C MET A 274 -14.93 -12.02 0.75
N LEU A 275 -16.19 -12.40 1.06
CA LEU A 275 -17.10 -13.03 0.10
C LEU A 275 -17.69 -11.97 -0.83
N VAL A 276 -17.28 -11.99 -2.09
CA VAL A 276 -17.74 -11.06 -3.13
C VAL A 276 -19.00 -11.58 -3.82
N ALA A 277 -19.01 -12.88 -4.19
CA ALA A 277 -20.13 -13.48 -4.92
C ALA A 277 -20.34 -14.92 -4.51
N ILE A 278 -21.60 -15.36 -4.60
CA ILE A 278 -22.02 -16.75 -4.43
C ILE A 278 -23.33 -16.98 -5.21
N GLY A 279 -23.47 -18.18 -5.83
CA GLY A 279 -24.68 -18.54 -6.57
C GLY A 279 -24.99 -17.65 -7.76
N GLY A 280 -24.01 -17.04 -8.38
CA GLY A 280 -24.14 -16.15 -9.52
C GLY A 280 -24.44 -14.68 -9.16
N GLU A 281 -24.56 -14.35 -7.90
CA GLU A 281 -24.90 -13.01 -7.42
C GLU A 281 -23.74 -12.36 -6.65
N ILE A 282 -23.55 -11.05 -6.86
CA ILE A 282 -22.63 -10.24 -6.03
C ILE A 282 -23.35 -9.99 -4.70
N VAL A 283 -22.74 -10.42 -3.61
CA VAL A 283 -23.31 -10.31 -2.25
C VAL A 283 -22.63 -9.27 -1.37
N HIS A 284 -21.42 -8.83 -1.74
CA HIS A 284 -20.66 -7.85 -0.96
C HIS A 284 -21.23 -6.43 -1.18
N GLU A 285 -21.69 -5.78 -0.11
CA GLU A 285 -22.42 -4.51 -0.15
C GLU A 285 -21.66 -3.38 -0.86
N ARG A 286 -20.37 -3.16 -0.52
CA ARG A 286 -19.55 -2.11 -1.15
C ARG A 286 -19.32 -2.35 -2.65
N VAL A 287 -19.27 -3.61 -3.07
CA VAL A 287 -19.09 -3.96 -4.48
C VAL A 287 -20.40 -3.72 -5.24
N GLN A 288 -21.55 -4.03 -4.64
CA GLN A 288 -22.87 -3.70 -5.20
C GLN A 288 -23.06 -2.19 -5.37
N GLN A 289 -22.67 -1.40 -4.35
CA GLN A 289 -22.73 0.06 -4.42
C GLN A 289 -21.89 0.63 -5.55
N ASN A 290 -20.68 0.08 -5.74
CA ASN A 290 -19.79 0.51 -6.82
C ASN A 290 -20.35 0.18 -8.21
N LEU A 291 -20.92 -1.01 -8.39
CA LEU A 291 -21.59 -1.40 -9.65
C LEU A 291 -22.79 -0.49 -9.94
N ALA A 292 -23.58 -0.13 -8.93
CA ALA A 292 -24.73 0.76 -9.08
C ALA A 292 -24.29 2.18 -9.49
N SER A 293 -23.21 2.70 -8.90
CA SER A 293 -22.66 4.01 -9.26
C SER A 293 -22.00 4.04 -10.65
N ALA A 294 -21.37 2.95 -11.07
CA ALA A 294 -20.75 2.84 -12.41
C ALA A 294 -21.82 2.74 -13.54
N THR A 295 -23.06 2.36 -13.22
CA THR A 295 -24.17 2.27 -14.17
C THR A 295 -24.95 3.58 -14.31
N SER A 296 -24.67 4.58 -13.46
CA SER A 296 -25.31 5.90 -13.53
C SER A 296 -24.61 6.77 -14.59
N PRO A 297 -25.30 7.39 -15.57
CA PRO A 297 -24.69 8.05 -16.73
C PRO A 297 -24.03 9.42 -16.45
N GLU A 298 -23.71 9.78 -15.21
CA GLU A 298 -23.26 11.12 -14.83
C GLU A 298 -21.73 11.28 -14.61
N VAL A 299 -20.89 10.28 -14.87
CA VAL A 299 -19.43 10.39 -14.71
C VAL A 299 -18.70 10.05 -16.01
N ALA A 300 -19.05 10.73 -17.09
CA ALA A 300 -18.31 10.75 -18.36
C ALA A 300 -18.23 12.20 -18.84
N SER A 301 -17.46 13.03 -18.13
CA SER A 301 -17.03 14.34 -18.66
C SER A 301 -15.73 14.77 -17.98
#